data_6c8fa4d9d3be22a4133894b2f93e0ed9
#
_entry.id   6c8fa4d9d3be22a4133894b2f93e0ed9
#
_cell.length_a   1.000
_cell.length_b   1.000
_cell.length_c   1.000
_cell.angle_alpha   90.00
_cell.angle_beta   90.00
_cell.angle_gamma   90.00
#
_symmetry.space_group_name_H-M   'P 1'
#
loop_
_entity.id
_entity.type
_entity.pdbx_description
1 polymer ?
#
loop_
_entity_poly.entity_id
_entity_poly.type
_entity_poly.pdbx_seq_one_letter_code
_entity_poly.pdbx_strand_id
1 'polypeptide(L)'
;RITAEATPSSVDTFKKNENRVYFVTDKESIDDKTFIQFDSKGEVDEYDVNGNGDKTERLVGARSNTIVTVPTHIRSEKLIKKDTDTVWNKTLQLMDYEENFKYRLRTVNNTNETFRHFVLYDKLPVKGDVHGFANIVTGPVVAPRGFKVYYNTGSDLPDNPAEGVNADGWVESIDDYSKVTALKIVMVNPEVIEPGEDINFDVPMKSPAYEESGE
;
A
#
# COMPACT_ATOMS: atom_id res chain seq x y z
N ARG A 1 21.61 -20.27 -0.56
CA ARG A 1 20.43 -19.43 -0.31
C ARG A 1 19.22 -20.35 -0.22
N ILE A 2 18.48 -20.28 0.87
CA ILE A 2 17.23 -21.02 1.07
C ILE A 2 16.09 -20.03 0.86
N THR A 3 15.12 -20.41 0.02
CA THR A 3 13.90 -19.64 -0.20
C THR A 3 12.75 -20.42 0.40
N ALA A 4 11.92 -19.78 1.20
CA ALA A 4 10.76 -20.37 1.83
C ALA A 4 9.52 -19.48 1.59
N GLU A 5 8.37 -20.11 1.43
CA GLU A 5 7.07 -19.46 1.30
C GLU A 5 6.20 -19.87 2.49
N ALA A 6 5.52 -18.89 3.08
CA ALA A 6 4.59 -19.14 4.17
C ALA A 6 3.20 -19.43 3.61
N THR A 7 2.60 -20.55 4.01
CA THR A 7 1.22 -20.88 3.65
C THR A 7 0.26 -20.40 4.73
N PRO A 8 -0.91 -19.82 4.37
CA PRO A 8 -1.86 -19.26 5.35
C PRO A 8 -2.36 -20.26 6.39
N SER A 9 -2.39 -21.55 6.05
CA SER A 9 -2.88 -22.62 6.94
C SER A 9 -1.92 -23.00 8.07
N SER A 10 -0.67 -22.52 8.01
CA SER A 10 0.38 -22.89 9.00
C SER A 10 0.70 -21.76 9.98
N VAL A 11 -0.03 -20.66 9.94
CA VAL A 11 0.35 -19.45 10.66
C VAL A 11 -0.71 -19.04 11.68
N ASP A 12 -0.35 -19.12 12.95
CA ASP A 12 -1.02 -18.34 13.97
C ASP A 12 -0.66 -16.86 13.77
N THR A 13 -1.65 -16.03 13.48
CA THR A 13 -1.51 -14.60 13.26
C THR A 13 -0.75 -13.95 14.41
N PHE A 14 0.24 -13.13 14.09
CA PHE A 14 1.11 -12.43 15.04
C PHE A 14 2.07 -13.28 15.87
N LYS A 15 2.14 -14.59 15.66
CA LYS A 15 3.19 -15.39 16.29
C LYS A 15 4.52 -15.23 15.56
N LYS A 16 5.56 -15.14 16.37
CA LYS A 16 6.93 -15.11 15.91
C LYS A 16 7.32 -16.53 15.48
N ASN A 17 7.58 -16.71 14.20
CA ASN A 17 8.14 -17.94 13.67
C ASN A 17 9.66 -17.81 13.67
N GLU A 18 10.31 -18.58 14.53
CA GLU A 18 11.76 -18.61 14.63
C GLU A 18 12.30 -19.75 13.77
N ASN A 19 13.18 -19.38 12.84
CA ASN A 19 13.99 -20.34 12.09
C ASN A 19 15.40 -20.33 12.63
N ARG A 20 15.92 -21.51 13.01
CA ARG A 20 17.26 -21.70 13.55
C ARG A 20 18.08 -22.55 12.60
N VAL A 21 19.33 -22.22 12.45
CA VAL A 21 20.34 -23.03 11.79
C VAL A 21 21.50 -23.24 12.75
N TYR A 22 21.93 -24.47 12.86
CA TYR A 22 23.03 -24.83 13.71
C TYR A 22 24.12 -25.51 12.89
N PHE A 23 25.35 -25.44 13.38
CA PHE A 23 26.43 -26.28 12.94
C PHE A 23 27.24 -26.76 14.18
N VAL A 24 27.87 -27.87 14.01
CA VAL A 24 28.76 -28.49 15.01
C VAL A 24 30.11 -28.73 14.36
N THR A 25 31.18 -28.63 15.11
CA THR A 25 32.55 -28.88 14.64
C THR A 25 33.29 -29.69 15.71
N ASP A 26 34.18 -30.55 15.25
CA ASP A 26 35.08 -31.39 16.10
C ASP A 26 36.13 -30.57 16.86
N LYS A 27 36.14 -29.27 16.73
CA LYS A 27 37.04 -28.41 17.48
C LYS A 27 36.65 -28.34 18.93
N GLU A 28 37.49 -28.91 19.81
CA GLU A 28 37.33 -28.90 21.25
C GLU A 28 37.28 -27.52 21.91
N SER A 29 37.55 -26.45 21.18
CA SER A 29 37.47 -25.07 21.68
C SER A 29 36.88 -24.11 20.67
N ILE A 30 35.59 -24.12 20.59
CA ILE A 30 34.85 -22.95 20.10
C ILE A 30 34.82 -21.97 21.28
N ASP A 31 35.78 -21.06 21.35
CA ASP A 31 35.73 -20.02 22.37
C ASP A 31 34.66 -18.99 21.99
N ASP A 32 34.08 -18.33 23.00
CA ASP A 32 33.04 -17.31 22.84
C ASP A 32 33.49 -16.12 21.93
N LYS A 33 34.76 -16.00 21.62
CA LYS A 33 35.32 -14.94 20.78
C LYS A 33 35.29 -15.28 19.29
N THR A 34 35.33 -16.55 18.95
CA THR A 34 35.31 -17.01 17.55
C THR A 34 33.92 -16.88 16.93
N PHE A 35 32.86 -16.80 17.75
CA PHE A 35 31.45 -16.82 17.34
C PHE A 35 30.63 -15.62 17.84
N ILE A 36 31.25 -14.51 18.13
CA ILE A 36 30.61 -13.24 18.56
C ILE A 36 29.50 -12.77 17.61
N GLN A 37 29.47 -13.26 16.38
CA GLN A 37 28.44 -12.91 15.38
C GLN A 37 27.15 -13.72 15.53
N PHE A 38 27.12 -14.72 16.40
CA PHE A 38 25.96 -15.58 16.57
C PHE A 38 25.32 -15.32 17.94
N ASP A 39 24.03 -15.03 17.92
CA ASP A 39 23.21 -14.60 19.05
C ASP A 39 22.98 -15.69 20.12
N SER A 40 23.58 -16.85 20.00
CA SER A 40 23.45 -17.95 20.97
C SER A 40 24.78 -18.25 21.65
N LYS A 41 24.75 -18.28 22.96
CA LYS A 41 25.88 -18.78 23.80
C LYS A 41 26.10 -20.29 23.70
N GLY A 42 25.62 -20.91 22.63
CA GLY A 42 25.73 -22.34 22.36
C GLY A 42 24.77 -23.17 23.22
N GLU A 43 23.81 -23.77 22.59
CA GLU A 43 23.05 -24.87 23.16
C GLU A 43 23.95 -26.11 23.10
N VAL A 44 23.77 -27.01 24.04
CA VAL A 44 24.53 -28.30 24.09
C VAL A 44 23.96 -29.24 23.03
N ASP A 45 24.82 -29.95 22.31
CA ASP A 45 24.44 -30.96 21.32
C ASP A 45 23.97 -32.26 21.99
N GLU A 46 22.78 -32.26 22.57
CA GLU A 46 22.20 -33.45 23.23
C GLU A 46 21.92 -34.59 22.25
N TYR A 47 21.89 -34.32 20.95
CA TYR A 47 21.50 -35.25 19.89
C TYR A 47 22.69 -35.86 19.15
N ASP A 48 23.94 -35.40 19.40
CA ASP A 48 25.13 -35.84 18.67
C ASP A 48 24.96 -35.65 17.16
N VAL A 49 24.70 -34.41 16.76
CA VAL A 49 24.34 -34.06 15.36
C VAL A 49 25.48 -34.37 14.36
N ASN A 50 26.74 -34.35 14.81
CA ASN A 50 27.90 -34.69 13.96
C ASN A 50 28.28 -36.17 14.02
N GLY A 51 27.68 -36.97 14.92
CA GLY A 51 27.88 -38.42 15.03
C GLY A 51 29.24 -38.87 15.62
N ASN A 52 29.90 -37.98 16.37
CA ASN A 52 31.22 -38.28 16.94
C ASN A 52 31.17 -38.93 18.34
N GLY A 53 29.97 -39.03 18.91
CA GLY A 53 29.72 -39.63 20.23
C GLY A 53 29.80 -38.67 21.41
N ASP A 54 30.18 -37.42 21.20
CA ASP A 54 30.24 -36.39 22.23
C ASP A 54 28.95 -35.55 22.22
N LYS A 55 28.14 -35.68 23.27
CA LYS A 55 26.89 -34.93 23.46
C LYS A 55 27.05 -33.70 24.33
N THR A 56 28.27 -33.29 24.63
CA THR A 56 28.57 -32.14 25.47
C THR A 56 29.08 -30.96 24.65
N GLU A 57 29.23 -31.16 23.36
CA GLU A 57 29.67 -30.13 22.41
C GLU A 57 28.64 -28.98 22.32
N ARG A 58 29.13 -27.81 21.95
CA ARG A 58 28.29 -26.65 21.75
C ARG A 58 27.83 -26.53 20.31
N LEU A 59 26.53 -26.45 20.13
CA LEU A 59 25.89 -26.05 18.88
C LEU A 59 26.08 -24.55 18.67
N VAL A 60 26.62 -24.15 17.53
CA VAL A 60 26.72 -22.79 17.14
C VAL A 60 25.68 -22.50 16.05
N GLY A 61 24.84 -21.50 16.27
CA GLY A 61 23.73 -21.26 15.38
C GLY A 61 23.42 -19.79 15.17
N ALA A 62 22.67 -19.56 14.13
CA ALA A 62 22.01 -18.29 13.85
C ALA A 62 20.51 -18.50 13.81
N ARG A 63 19.78 -17.46 14.21
CA ARG A 63 18.32 -17.46 14.13
C ARG A 63 17.83 -16.27 13.33
N SER A 64 16.75 -16.47 12.63
CA SER A 64 15.97 -15.42 11.99
C SER A 64 14.51 -15.55 12.41
N ASN A 65 13.87 -14.44 12.62
CA ASN A 65 12.47 -14.40 13.02
C ASN A 65 11.63 -13.86 11.90
N THR A 66 10.53 -14.52 11.62
CA THR A 66 9.51 -14.05 10.70
C THR A 66 8.20 -13.90 11.47
N ILE A 67 7.59 -12.73 11.35
CA ILE A 67 6.23 -12.49 11.83
C ILE A 67 5.35 -12.42 10.60
N VAL A 68 4.40 -13.34 10.48
CA VAL A 68 3.37 -13.25 9.44
C VAL A 68 2.19 -12.52 10.04
N THR A 69 1.87 -11.38 9.44
CA THR A 69 0.66 -10.63 9.77
C THR A 69 -0.35 -10.82 8.66
N VAL A 70 -1.56 -11.19 9.00
CA VAL A 70 -2.69 -11.06 8.08
C VAL A 70 -2.99 -9.56 8.01
N PRO A 71 -2.98 -8.94 6.84
CA PRO A 71 -3.44 -7.57 6.70
C PRO A 71 -4.88 -7.49 7.20
N THR A 72 -5.13 -6.61 8.18
CA THR A 72 -6.44 -6.48 8.84
C THR A 72 -7.17 -5.22 8.43
N HIS A 73 -6.75 -4.60 7.33
CA HIS A 73 -7.29 -3.30 6.91
C HIS A 73 -7.43 -3.21 5.39
N ILE A 74 -8.35 -2.37 4.97
CA ILE A 74 -8.43 -1.91 3.59
C ILE A 74 -7.20 -1.04 3.30
N ARG A 75 -6.54 -1.33 2.20
CA ARG A 75 -5.41 -0.55 1.71
C ARG A 75 -5.88 0.36 0.60
N SER A 76 -5.64 1.66 0.75
CA SER A 76 -5.89 2.65 -0.31
C SER A 76 -4.57 3.22 -0.81
N GLU A 77 -4.49 3.42 -2.13
CA GLU A 77 -3.32 3.97 -2.82
C GLU A 77 -3.78 4.97 -3.88
N LYS A 78 -3.02 6.05 -4.04
CA LYS A 78 -3.15 6.95 -5.18
C LYS A 78 -1.94 6.76 -6.09
N LEU A 79 -2.19 6.34 -7.32
CA LEU A 79 -1.16 6.05 -8.32
C LEU A 79 -1.28 7.06 -9.44
N ILE A 80 -0.19 7.28 -10.16
CA ILE A 80 -0.12 8.19 -11.30
C ILE A 80 0.47 7.48 -12.52
N LYS A 81 -0.04 7.80 -13.71
CA LYS A 81 0.47 7.26 -14.97
C LYS A 81 0.27 8.27 -16.08
N LYS A 82 1.33 8.62 -16.82
CA LYS A 82 1.23 9.36 -18.08
C LYS A 82 0.51 8.52 -19.14
N ASP A 83 -0.12 9.14 -20.09
CA ASP A 83 -0.77 8.40 -21.18
C ASP A 83 0.23 7.65 -22.06
N THR A 84 1.49 8.08 -22.08
CA THR A 84 2.61 7.40 -22.75
C THR A 84 3.18 6.21 -21.97
N ASP A 85 2.89 6.09 -20.66
CA ASP A 85 3.44 5.04 -19.81
C ASP A 85 2.60 3.78 -19.84
N THR A 86 3.23 2.65 -19.56
CA THR A 86 2.57 1.35 -19.40
C THR A 86 2.37 0.97 -17.93
N VAL A 87 3.08 1.63 -17.00
CA VAL A 87 3.16 1.27 -15.59
C VAL A 87 2.59 2.38 -14.70
N TRP A 88 1.85 2.00 -13.68
CA TRP A 88 1.37 2.88 -12.63
C TRP A 88 2.47 3.10 -11.58
N ASN A 89 2.69 4.37 -11.19
CA ASN A 89 3.72 4.77 -10.24
C ASN A 89 3.09 5.31 -8.95
N LYS A 90 3.75 5.06 -7.81
CA LYS A 90 3.36 5.60 -6.50
C LYS A 90 4.07 6.91 -6.16
N THR A 91 5.16 7.18 -6.87
CA THR A 91 6.05 8.30 -6.60
C THR A 91 5.84 9.42 -7.59
N LEU A 92 6.42 10.58 -7.27
CA LEU A 92 6.43 11.77 -8.11
C LEU A 92 6.84 11.43 -9.55
N GLN A 93 6.07 11.94 -10.50
CA GLN A 93 6.43 11.97 -11.91
C GLN A 93 6.57 13.43 -12.36
N LEU A 94 7.59 13.69 -13.16
CA LEU A 94 7.71 14.95 -13.85
C LEU A 94 6.72 14.99 -15.01
N MET A 95 5.91 16.04 -15.05
CA MET A 95 4.94 16.30 -16.12
C MET A 95 5.37 17.54 -16.88
N ASP A 96 5.19 17.52 -18.21
CA ASP A 96 5.23 18.73 -19.00
C ASP A 96 3.95 19.56 -18.79
N TYR A 97 3.98 20.83 -19.20
CA TYR A 97 2.78 21.65 -19.20
C TYR A 97 1.73 21.05 -20.14
N GLU A 98 0.48 21.11 -19.73
CA GLU A 98 -0.65 20.59 -20.49
C GLU A 98 -0.55 19.11 -20.89
N GLU A 99 0.26 18.33 -20.18
CA GLU A 99 0.41 16.89 -20.42
C GLU A 99 -0.80 16.12 -19.84
N ASN A 100 -1.33 15.18 -20.61
CA ASN A 100 -2.40 14.29 -20.17
C ASN A 100 -1.82 13.12 -19.37
N PHE A 101 -2.48 12.79 -18.28
CA PHE A 101 -2.14 11.69 -17.41
C PHE A 101 -3.39 11.16 -16.68
N LYS A 102 -3.23 10.14 -15.85
CA LYS A 102 -4.31 9.63 -15.02
C LYS A 102 -3.84 9.46 -13.58
N TYR A 103 -4.71 9.78 -12.64
CA TYR A 103 -4.64 9.20 -11.31
C TYR A 103 -5.44 7.91 -11.26
N ARG A 104 -4.98 6.96 -10.48
CA ARG A 104 -5.73 5.78 -10.08
C ARG A 104 -5.91 5.81 -8.57
N LEU A 105 -7.15 5.89 -8.14
CA LEU A 105 -7.53 5.66 -6.75
C LEU A 105 -7.80 4.16 -6.63
N ARG A 106 -6.88 3.46 -5.97
CA ARG A 106 -6.90 2.01 -5.82
C ARG A 106 -7.25 1.64 -4.40
N THR A 107 -8.18 0.72 -4.24
CA THR A 107 -8.55 0.17 -2.94
C THR A 107 -8.51 -1.34 -2.99
N VAL A 108 -7.80 -1.96 -2.03
CA VAL A 108 -7.67 -3.42 -1.92
C VAL A 108 -8.20 -3.86 -0.57
N ASN A 109 -9.10 -4.80 -0.58
CA ASN A 109 -9.54 -5.46 0.64
C ASN A 109 -8.54 -6.55 1.03
N ASN A 110 -7.59 -6.22 1.90
CA ASN A 110 -6.60 -7.17 2.40
C ASN A 110 -7.08 -7.92 3.65
N THR A 111 -8.36 -7.85 3.98
CA THR A 111 -8.92 -8.55 5.14
C THR A 111 -9.56 -9.88 4.71
N ASN A 112 -10.03 -10.65 5.67
CA ASN A 112 -10.84 -11.85 5.45
C ASN A 112 -12.35 -11.58 5.58
N GLU A 113 -12.75 -10.30 5.64
CA GLU A 113 -14.12 -9.86 5.80
C GLU A 113 -14.61 -9.14 4.55
N THR A 114 -15.90 -9.27 4.27
CA THR A 114 -16.59 -8.53 3.21
C THR A 114 -16.98 -7.14 3.71
N PHE A 115 -16.65 -6.12 2.95
CA PHE A 115 -17.02 -4.73 3.28
C PHE A 115 -18.24 -4.26 2.50
N ARG A 116 -19.02 -3.40 3.17
CA ARG A 116 -20.20 -2.72 2.64
C ARG A 116 -20.11 -1.23 2.94
N HIS A 117 -20.90 -0.44 2.23
CA HIS A 117 -21.00 1.01 2.49
C HIS A 117 -19.70 1.78 2.30
N PHE A 118 -18.89 1.35 1.31
CA PHE A 118 -17.64 2.04 0.97
C PHE A 118 -17.92 3.43 0.42
N VAL A 119 -17.19 4.42 0.95
CA VAL A 119 -17.15 5.79 0.44
C VAL A 119 -15.69 6.24 0.37
N LEU A 120 -15.29 6.79 -0.77
CA LEU A 120 -13.98 7.40 -0.96
C LEU A 120 -14.17 8.90 -1.19
N TYR A 121 -13.32 9.72 -0.58
CA TYR A 121 -13.23 11.15 -0.76
C TYR A 121 -11.81 11.51 -1.22
N ASP A 122 -11.68 12.26 -2.30
CA ASP A 122 -10.42 12.78 -2.83
C ASP A 122 -10.57 14.28 -3.08
N LYS A 123 -10.00 15.11 -2.22
CA LYS A 123 -9.88 16.55 -2.44
C LYS A 123 -8.67 16.82 -3.32
N LEU A 124 -8.88 17.50 -4.41
CA LEU A 124 -7.84 17.84 -5.37
C LEU A 124 -7.19 19.18 -4.97
N PRO A 125 -5.87 19.34 -5.20
CA PRO A 125 -5.23 20.64 -5.06
C PRO A 125 -5.91 21.70 -5.93
N VAL A 126 -6.15 22.87 -5.37
CA VAL A 126 -6.69 24.02 -6.10
C VAL A 126 -5.63 25.09 -6.26
N LYS A 127 -5.75 25.92 -7.31
CA LYS A 127 -4.84 27.05 -7.54
C LYS A 127 -4.92 28.02 -6.37
N GLY A 128 -3.76 28.39 -5.82
CA GLY A 128 -3.67 29.33 -4.69
C GLY A 128 -3.64 28.65 -3.32
N ASP A 129 -3.71 27.32 -3.26
CA ASP A 129 -3.42 26.57 -2.04
C ASP A 129 -1.90 26.43 -1.80
N VAL A 130 -1.53 25.68 -0.77
CA VAL A 130 -0.11 25.45 -0.41
C VAL A 130 0.70 24.73 -1.48
N HIS A 131 0.05 24.13 -2.46
CA HIS A 131 0.71 23.39 -3.55
C HIS A 131 1.07 24.30 -4.74
N GLY A 132 0.54 25.52 -4.82
CA GLY A 132 0.87 26.52 -5.80
C GLY A 132 0.31 26.27 -7.21
N PHE A 133 -0.17 25.08 -7.54
CA PHE A 133 -0.76 24.75 -8.82
C PHE A 133 -1.90 23.74 -8.66
N ALA A 134 -2.76 23.64 -9.66
CA ALA A 134 -3.84 22.66 -9.71
C ALA A 134 -3.75 21.83 -10.99
N ASN A 135 -3.83 20.51 -10.85
CA ASN A 135 -4.07 19.64 -12.00
C ASN A 135 -5.57 19.67 -12.36
N ILE A 136 -5.87 19.55 -13.62
CA ILE A 136 -7.21 19.71 -14.17
C ILE A 136 -7.82 18.34 -14.45
N VAL A 137 -9.00 18.08 -13.94
CA VAL A 137 -9.81 16.92 -14.35
C VAL A 137 -10.32 17.16 -15.76
N THR A 138 -10.15 16.19 -16.66
CA THR A 138 -10.47 16.38 -18.10
C THR A 138 -11.71 15.64 -18.54
N GLY A 139 -12.31 14.82 -17.67
CA GLY A 139 -13.49 14.04 -18.02
C GLY A 139 -14.01 13.20 -16.86
N PRO A 140 -15.01 12.35 -17.11
CA PRO A 140 -15.59 11.51 -16.07
C PRO A 140 -14.59 10.49 -15.55
N VAL A 141 -14.68 10.19 -14.26
CA VAL A 141 -13.95 9.10 -13.63
C VAL A 141 -14.45 7.76 -14.15
N VAL A 142 -13.53 6.89 -14.56
CA VAL A 142 -13.86 5.52 -14.92
C VAL A 142 -13.96 4.71 -13.64
N ALA A 143 -15.17 4.28 -13.30
CA ALA A 143 -15.47 3.48 -12.12
C ALA A 143 -15.97 2.09 -12.52
N PRO A 144 -15.67 1.02 -11.76
CA PRO A 144 -16.27 -0.28 -11.98
C PRO A 144 -17.77 -0.26 -11.67
N ARG A 145 -18.47 -1.30 -12.15
CA ARG A 145 -19.88 -1.49 -11.82
C ARG A 145 -20.08 -1.52 -10.29
N GLY A 146 -21.22 -0.99 -9.84
CA GLY A 146 -21.56 -0.95 -8.41
C GLY A 146 -21.07 0.29 -7.68
N PHE A 147 -20.45 1.24 -8.38
CA PHE A 147 -20.02 2.52 -7.81
C PHE A 147 -20.62 3.71 -8.55
N LYS A 148 -20.96 4.74 -7.79
CA LYS A 148 -21.32 6.06 -8.29
C LYS A 148 -20.24 7.06 -7.96
N VAL A 149 -19.98 7.94 -8.91
CA VAL A 149 -19.01 9.03 -8.76
C VAL A 149 -19.78 10.34 -8.66
N TYR A 150 -19.38 11.17 -7.70
CA TYR A 150 -19.89 12.51 -7.50
C TYR A 150 -18.74 13.50 -7.59
N TYR A 151 -19.03 14.66 -8.14
CA TYR A 151 -18.11 15.77 -8.38
C TYR A 151 -18.52 16.97 -7.54
N ASN A 152 -17.54 17.72 -7.04
CA ASN A 152 -17.78 19.00 -6.38
C ASN A 152 -16.84 20.06 -6.96
N THR A 153 -17.29 21.31 -6.97
CA THR A 153 -16.54 22.48 -7.50
C THR A 153 -16.32 23.56 -6.45
N GLY A 154 -16.63 23.28 -5.19
CA GLY A 154 -16.42 24.22 -4.08
C GLY A 154 -14.94 24.46 -3.78
N SER A 155 -14.55 25.71 -3.53
CA SER A 155 -13.18 26.07 -3.20
C SER A 155 -12.80 25.70 -1.75
N ASP A 156 -13.76 25.72 -0.84
CA ASP A 156 -13.54 25.59 0.60
C ASP A 156 -14.01 24.24 1.16
N LEU A 157 -13.75 23.17 0.44
CA LEU A 157 -14.12 21.83 0.90
C LEU A 157 -13.23 21.40 2.07
N PRO A 158 -13.81 20.73 3.08
CA PRO A 158 -13.05 20.24 4.23
C PRO A 158 -11.96 19.25 3.85
N ASP A 159 -10.81 19.31 4.53
CA ASP A 159 -9.75 18.30 4.41
C ASP A 159 -10.12 17.00 5.15
N ASN A 160 -10.95 17.12 6.19
CA ASN A 160 -11.48 15.97 6.90
C ASN A 160 -12.47 15.19 6.02
N PRO A 161 -12.18 13.92 5.67
CA PRO A 161 -13.06 13.13 4.80
C PRO A 161 -14.48 12.98 5.33
N ALA A 162 -14.64 12.85 6.66
CA ALA A 162 -15.96 12.69 7.27
C ALA A 162 -16.86 13.94 7.08
N GLU A 163 -16.26 15.12 7.03
CA GLU A 163 -16.95 16.38 6.75
C GLU A 163 -17.12 16.57 5.24
N GLY A 164 -16.06 16.31 4.47
CA GLY A 164 -16.03 16.49 3.03
C GLY A 164 -17.09 15.68 2.30
N VAL A 165 -17.29 14.40 2.67
CA VAL A 165 -18.33 13.55 2.04
C VAL A 165 -19.76 14.06 2.28
N ASN A 166 -19.97 14.86 3.34
CA ASN A 166 -21.24 15.44 3.73
C ASN A 166 -21.40 16.92 3.31
N ALA A 167 -20.38 17.51 2.68
CA ALA A 167 -20.46 18.88 2.16
C ALA A 167 -21.55 19.00 1.13
N ASP A 168 -22.07 20.22 0.95
CA ASP A 168 -23.04 20.50 -0.08
C ASP A 168 -22.40 20.54 -1.49
N GLY A 169 -23.22 20.52 -2.54
CA GLY A 169 -22.77 20.72 -3.93
C GLY A 169 -22.27 19.47 -4.65
N TRP A 170 -22.45 18.27 -4.12
CA TRP A 170 -22.15 17.04 -4.83
C TRP A 170 -23.15 16.73 -5.94
N VAL A 171 -22.64 16.53 -7.18
CA VAL A 171 -23.44 16.19 -8.38
C VAL A 171 -22.88 14.96 -9.08
N GLU A 172 -23.75 14.15 -9.72
CA GLU A 172 -23.32 12.92 -10.44
C GLU A 172 -22.70 13.21 -11.81
N SER A 173 -22.95 14.40 -12.38
CA SER A 173 -22.38 14.84 -13.65
C SER A 173 -22.15 16.33 -13.65
N ILE A 174 -21.21 16.80 -14.44
CA ILE A 174 -20.86 18.20 -14.60
C ILE A 174 -20.52 18.47 -16.06
N ASP A 175 -20.87 19.66 -16.57
CA ASP A 175 -20.59 20.05 -17.95
C ASP A 175 -19.10 20.39 -18.16
N ASP A 176 -18.46 20.94 -17.14
CA ASP A 176 -17.07 21.39 -17.19
C ASP A 176 -16.23 20.74 -16.07
N TYR A 177 -15.58 19.64 -16.41
CA TYR A 177 -14.74 18.89 -15.48
C TYR A 177 -13.52 19.66 -14.99
N SER A 178 -13.09 20.70 -15.70
CA SER A 178 -11.94 21.53 -15.29
C SER A 178 -12.16 22.27 -13.97
N LYS A 179 -13.40 22.40 -13.55
CA LYS A 179 -13.80 23.05 -12.29
C LYS A 179 -13.88 22.11 -11.09
N VAL A 180 -13.66 20.82 -11.30
CA VAL A 180 -13.76 19.83 -10.22
C VAL A 180 -12.63 20.03 -9.22
N THR A 181 -13.01 20.21 -7.95
CA THR A 181 -12.10 20.39 -6.82
C THR A 181 -12.10 19.18 -5.88
N ALA A 182 -13.10 18.30 -5.95
CA ALA A 182 -13.12 17.06 -5.19
C ALA A 182 -13.98 15.98 -5.86
N LEU A 183 -13.67 14.75 -5.51
CA LEU A 183 -14.35 13.54 -5.93
C LEU A 183 -14.92 12.80 -4.71
N LYS A 184 -16.14 12.30 -4.83
CA LYS A 184 -16.73 11.35 -3.88
C LYS A 184 -17.20 10.13 -4.64
N ILE A 185 -16.74 8.94 -4.23
CA ILE A 185 -17.11 7.68 -4.87
C ILE A 185 -17.83 6.84 -3.82
N VAL A 186 -19.03 6.39 -4.16
CA VAL A 186 -19.93 5.68 -3.24
C VAL A 186 -20.28 4.33 -3.83
N MET A 187 -20.13 3.28 -3.04
CA MET A 187 -20.62 1.95 -3.40
C MET A 187 -22.13 1.91 -3.30
N VAL A 188 -22.79 1.37 -4.31
CA VAL A 188 -24.26 1.28 -4.41
C VAL A 188 -24.71 -0.09 -3.97
N ASN A 189 -25.67 -0.16 -3.03
CA ASN A 189 -26.27 -1.43 -2.64
C ASN A 189 -26.90 -2.17 -3.85
N PRO A 190 -26.75 -3.49 -3.96
CA PRO A 190 -26.29 -4.46 -2.96
C PRO A 190 -24.80 -4.85 -3.06
N GLU A 191 -24.00 -4.11 -3.78
CA GLU A 191 -22.59 -4.43 -4.01
C GLU A 191 -21.79 -4.55 -2.70
N VAL A 192 -20.70 -5.30 -2.77
CA VAL A 192 -19.80 -5.56 -1.64
C VAL A 192 -18.36 -5.59 -2.16
N ILE A 193 -17.40 -5.42 -1.27
CA ILE A 193 -15.97 -5.61 -1.56
C ILE A 193 -15.53 -6.88 -0.85
N GLU A 194 -15.30 -7.93 -1.64
CA GLU A 194 -14.91 -9.25 -1.12
C GLU A 194 -13.44 -9.29 -0.69
N PRO A 195 -13.05 -10.24 0.17
CA PRO A 195 -11.66 -10.48 0.51
C PRO A 195 -10.77 -10.65 -0.72
N GLY A 196 -9.66 -9.92 -0.77
CA GLY A 196 -8.71 -9.94 -1.88
C GLY A 196 -9.12 -9.11 -3.10
N GLU A 197 -10.29 -8.48 -3.09
CA GLU A 197 -10.76 -7.67 -4.22
C GLU A 197 -9.95 -6.38 -4.35
N ASP A 198 -9.61 -6.05 -5.60
CA ASP A 198 -8.81 -4.88 -6.00
C ASP A 198 -9.64 -3.97 -6.90
N ILE A 199 -10.02 -2.83 -6.37
CA ILE A 199 -10.92 -1.88 -7.01
C ILE A 199 -10.14 -0.65 -7.45
N ASN A 200 -10.34 -0.22 -8.68
CA ASN A 200 -9.62 0.86 -9.31
C ASN A 200 -10.58 1.90 -9.90
N PHE A 201 -10.32 3.17 -9.61
CA PHE A 201 -11.03 4.32 -10.18
C PHE A 201 -10.02 5.19 -10.91
N ASP A 202 -10.16 5.30 -12.23
CA ASP A 202 -9.22 6.06 -13.05
C ASP A 202 -9.77 7.46 -13.31
N VAL A 203 -9.03 8.47 -12.86
CA VAL A 203 -9.35 9.88 -12.99
C VAL A 203 -8.52 10.47 -14.12
N PRO A 204 -9.12 10.88 -15.25
CA PRO A 204 -8.38 11.54 -16.33
C PRO A 204 -8.00 12.96 -15.91
N MET A 205 -6.73 13.28 -16.07
CA MET A 205 -6.13 14.53 -15.60
C MET A 205 -5.30 15.19 -16.69
N LYS A 206 -5.05 16.48 -16.52
CA LYS A 206 -4.12 17.28 -17.32
C LYS A 206 -3.31 18.16 -16.37
N SER A 207 -2.00 18.31 -16.61
CA SER A 207 -1.18 19.29 -15.92
C SER A 207 -1.56 20.71 -16.33
N PRO A 208 -1.34 21.74 -15.50
CA PRO A 208 -1.70 23.11 -15.83
C PRO A 208 -0.92 23.63 -17.03
N ALA A 209 -1.47 24.66 -17.70
CA ALA A 209 -0.72 25.43 -18.67
C ALA A 209 0.42 26.22 -18.01
N TYR A 210 1.45 26.53 -18.77
CA TYR A 210 2.47 27.47 -18.34
C TYR A 210 1.83 28.87 -18.15
N GLU A 211 1.97 29.39 -16.95
CA GLU A 211 1.64 30.79 -16.68
C GLU A 211 2.96 31.54 -16.53
N GLU A 212 3.24 32.48 -17.40
CA GLU A 212 4.33 33.43 -17.15
C GLU A 212 4.03 34.13 -15.83
N SER A 213 4.95 33.99 -14.86
CA SER A 213 4.92 34.81 -13.65
C SER A 213 5.06 36.28 -14.14
N GLY A 214 3.97 36.98 -14.14
CA GLY A 214 4.05 38.43 -14.35
C GLY A 214 4.95 39.01 -13.26
N GLU A 215 6.10 39.56 -13.65
CA GLU A 215 6.89 40.46 -12.81
C GLU A 215 6.10 41.68 -12.41
#